data_ac85023db23c486ebddd476cc2797eb8
#
_entry.id   ac85023db23c486ebddd476cc2797eb8
#
_cell.length_a   1.000
_cell.length_b   1.000
_cell.length_c   1.000
_cell.angle_alpha   90.00
_cell.angle_beta   90.00
_cell.angle_gamma   90.00
#
_symmetry.space_group_name_H-M   'P 1'
#
loop_
_entity.id
_entity.type
_entity.pdbx_description
1 polymer ?
#
loop_
_entity_poly.entity_id
_entity_poly.type
_entity_poly.pdbx_seq_one_letter_code
_entity_poly.pdbx_strand_id
1 'polypeptide(L)'
;MSHRLHLNPGDIHPTPGMSTRRNFLFSLLSTAALAPWALGQTGPQTPSEVAEQFRRMSEDYEKEGLATPFKGITTNGDVVPGLFEIRPSGVATEPVRNAAEAFIASLTPVQLARTIYPVDDIEWRKWMNQHFYVRQGVCFAEMTDAQREAAFGLMRASLSAKGFELTRNIMRLNETLAELAEDQTFLGEWLYYIQIFGRPSATDPWGWKLEGHHAIINYFVLGDQVVMTPLFVGSEPVKAPSGKYKGLEILQREQ
;
A
#
# COMPACT_ATOMS: atom_id res chain seq x y z
N MET A 1 49.32 32.91 8.59
CA MET A 1 50.15 31.81 8.04
C MET A 1 49.20 30.77 7.46
N SER A 2 49.14 30.78 6.12
CA SER A 2 48.20 29.96 5.34
C SER A 2 48.98 28.79 4.77
N HIS A 3 48.61 27.56 5.13
CA HIS A 3 49.13 26.36 4.46
C HIS A 3 48.08 25.83 3.49
N ARG A 4 48.29 26.09 2.20
CA ARG A 4 47.64 25.40 1.10
C ARG A 4 48.34 24.06 0.91
N LEU A 5 47.58 22.98 1.00
CA LEU A 5 48.00 21.65 0.53
C LEU A 5 47.67 21.53 -0.98
N HIS A 6 48.73 21.43 -1.78
CA HIS A 6 48.65 21.04 -3.18
C HIS A 6 48.46 19.52 -3.25
N LEU A 7 47.37 19.08 -3.88
CA LEU A 7 47.20 17.70 -4.32
C LEU A 7 47.56 17.60 -5.80
N ASN A 8 48.49 16.73 -6.10
CA ASN A 8 48.97 16.42 -7.45
C ASN A 8 47.96 15.56 -8.21
N PRO A 9 47.64 15.84 -9.49
CA PRO A 9 46.75 15.00 -10.29
C PRO A 9 47.58 13.95 -11.07
N GLY A 10 47.70 12.77 -10.52
CA GLY A 10 48.36 11.70 -11.22
C GLY A 10 48.58 10.45 -10.39
N ASP A 11 47.52 9.70 -10.10
CA ASP A 11 47.59 8.28 -9.74
C ASP A 11 46.15 7.77 -9.54
N ILE A 12 45.45 7.57 -10.66
CA ILE A 12 44.22 6.76 -10.66
C ILE A 12 44.47 5.55 -11.58
N HIS A 13 44.85 4.44 -10.98
CA HIS A 13 44.83 3.16 -11.67
C HIS A 13 43.39 2.71 -11.83
N PRO A 14 42.95 2.27 -13.02
CA PRO A 14 41.61 1.75 -13.22
C PRO A 14 41.51 0.31 -12.67
N THR A 15 40.60 0.11 -11.73
CA THR A 15 40.15 -1.23 -11.35
C THR A 15 39.35 -1.84 -12.49
N PRO A 16 39.62 -3.11 -12.89
CA PRO A 16 38.85 -3.77 -13.94
C PRO A 16 37.56 -4.34 -13.36
N GLY A 17 36.43 -4.07 -14.02
CA GLY A 17 35.22 -4.88 -13.88
C GLY A 17 33.94 -4.17 -13.41
N MET A 18 33.55 -3.07 -14.03
CA MET A 18 32.14 -2.70 -14.06
C MET A 18 31.57 -3.05 -15.43
N SER A 19 30.97 -4.23 -15.47
CA SER A 19 30.14 -4.70 -16.57
C SER A 19 28.99 -3.72 -16.82
N THR A 20 28.91 -3.30 -18.06
CA THR A 20 27.93 -2.44 -18.70
C THR A 20 26.49 -2.64 -18.22
N ARG A 21 25.89 -1.54 -17.78
CA ARG A 21 24.44 -1.31 -17.67
C ARG A 21 23.75 -1.47 -19.03
N ARG A 22 23.46 -2.70 -19.41
CA ARG A 22 22.65 -2.95 -20.60
C ARG A 22 22.14 -4.38 -20.63
N ASN A 23 21.34 -4.80 -19.64
CA ASN A 23 20.46 -5.98 -19.73
C ASN A 23 19.53 -6.10 -18.51
N PHE A 24 18.92 -4.98 -18.07
CA PHE A 24 17.87 -5.00 -17.05
C PHE A 24 16.52 -4.50 -17.60
N LEU A 25 16.32 -4.67 -18.88
CA LEU A 25 15.05 -4.40 -19.53
C LEU A 25 14.66 -5.66 -20.32
N PHE A 26 13.61 -6.29 -19.92
CA PHE A 26 12.96 -7.52 -20.39
C PHE A 26 13.22 -8.76 -19.52
N SER A 27 12.66 -8.76 -18.32
CA SER A 27 12.17 -9.98 -17.68
C SER A 27 11.32 -9.64 -16.44
N LEU A 28 10.29 -8.85 -16.63
CA LEU A 28 9.19 -8.72 -15.71
C LEU A 28 7.86 -8.87 -16.48
N LEU A 29 7.81 -9.88 -17.36
CA LEU A 29 6.70 -10.80 -17.25
C LEU A 29 6.92 -11.40 -15.88
N SER A 30 6.19 -10.95 -14.87
CA SER A 30 6.02 -11.70 -13.66
C SER A 30 5.29 -12.99 -14.04
N THR A 31 6.05 -13.96 -14.56
CA THR A 31 5.78 -15.29 -14.12
C THR A 31 5.72 -15.14 -12.62
N ALA A 32 4.53 -15.11 -12.03
CA ALA A 32 4.36 -15.41 -10.64
C ALA A 32 5.38 -16.52 -10.40
N ALA A 33 6.43 -16.23 -9.62
CA ALA A 33 7.37 -17.27 -9.27
C ALA A 33 6.50 -18.29 -8.54
N LEU A 34 6.01 -19.27 -9.30
CA LEU A 34 5.29 -20.40 -8.77
C LEU A 34 6.27 -21.00 -7.81
N ALA A 35 6.00 -20.83 -6.53
CA ALA A 35 6.81 -21.46 -5.50
C ALA A 35 6.95 -22.95 -5.88
N PRO A 36 8.09 -23.62 -5.57
CA PRO A 36 8.37 -24.98 -6.03
C PRO A 36 7.30 -26.03 -5.73
N TRP A 37 6.34 -25.71 -4.85
CA TRP A 37 5.19 -26.58 -4.50
C TRP A 37 4.04 -26.55 -5.52
N ALA A 38 4.02 -25.62 -6.47
CA ALA A 38 2.99 -25.55 -7.53
C ALA A 38 3.17 -26.60 -8.64
N LEU A 39 4.24 -27.39 -8.63
CA LEU A 39 4.54 -28.41 -9.65
C LEU A 39 3.68 -29.69 -9.56
N GLY A 40 2.63 -29.72 -8.73
CA GLY A 40 1.76 -30.90 -8.55
C GLY A 40 0.37 -30.81 -9.19
N GLN A 41 -0.07 -29.65 -9.69
CA GLN A 41 -1.43 -29.50 -10.25
C GLN A 41 -1.36 -29.36 -11.77
N THR A 42 -1.85 -30.36 -12.49
CA THR A 42 -1.76 -30.46 -13.97
C THR A 42 -3.06 -30.07 -14.69
N GLY A 43 -4.00 -29.39 -14.03
CA GLY A 43 -5.28 -28.95 -14.61
C GLY A 43 -5.61 -27.49 -14.33
N PRO A 44 -6.57 -26.88 -15.06
CA PRO A 44 -7.04 -25.53 -14.77
C PRO A 44 -7.70 -25.52 -13.38
N GLN A 45 -7.27 -24.58 -12.53
CA GLN A 45 -7.85 -24.40 -11.19
C GLN A 45 -9.19 -23.67 -11.26
N THR A 46 -10.11 -24.04 -10.40
CA THR A 46 -11.36 -23.29 -10.20
C THR A 46 -11.11 -22.01 -9.38
N PRO A 47 -11.94 -20.96 -9.49
CA PRO A 47 -11.80 -19.77 -8.65
C PRO A 47 -11.77 -20.05 -7.14
N SER A 48 -12.49 -21.09 -6.68
CA SER A 48 -12.48 -21.49 -5.26
C SER A 48 -11.15 -22.10 -4.83
N GLU A 49 -10.50 -22.89 -5.68
CA GLU A 49 -9.16 -23.46 -5.41
C GLU A 49 -8.10 -22.37 -5.38
N VAL A 50 -8.18 -21.39 -6.29
CA VAL A 50 -7.29 -20.23 -6.28
C VAL A 50 -7.50 -19.38 -5.03
N ALA A 51 -8.75 -19.12 -4.64
CA ALA A 51 -9.06 -18.37 -3.42
C ALA A 51 -8.52 -19.07 -2.17
N GLU A 52 -8.65 -20.39 -2.07
CA GLU A 52 -8.12 -21.18 -0.96
C GLU A 52 -6.57 -21.18 -0.95
N GLN A 53 -5.94 -21.22 -2.11
CA GLN A 53 -4.51 -21.06 -2.23
C GLN A 53 -4.06 -19.67 -1.76
N PHE A 54 -4.74 -18.60 -2.16
CA PHE A 54 -4.44 -17.23 -1.74
C PHE A 54 -4.62 -17.06 -0.23
N ARG A 55 -5.65 -17.69 0.37
CA ARG A 55 -5.84 -17.69 1.81
C ARG A 55 -4.64 -18.31 2.54
N ARG A 56 -4.21 -19.50 2.12
CA ARG A 56 -3.03 -20.18 2.72
C ARG A 56 -1.75 -19.37 2.56
N MET A 57 -1.50 -18.83 1.37
CA MET A 57 -0.35 -17.96 1.15
C MET A 57 -0.38 -16.73 2.07
N SER A 58 -1.53 -16.10 2.22
CA SER A 58 -1.69 -14.93 3.11
C SER A 58 -1.39 -15.29 4.56
N GLU A 59 -1.91 -16.42 5.05
CA GLU A 59 -1.66 -16.92 6.41
C GLU A 59 -0.16 -17.23 6.64
N ASP A 60 0.52 -17.81 5.66
CA ASP A 60 1.96 -18.12 5.76
C ASP A 60 2.80 -16.82 5.81
N TYR A 61 2.49 -15.83 4.98
CA TYR A 61 3.15 -14.53 5.01
C TYR A 61 2.88 -13.77 6.32
N GLU A 62 1.65 -13.79 6.82
CA GLU A 62 1.32 -13.19 8.11
C GLU A 62 2.09 -13.87 9.25
N LYS A 63 2.11 -15.19 9.27
CA LYS A 63 2.85 -15.96 10.27
C LYS A 63 4.33 -15.62 10.28
N GLU A 64 4.95 -15.52 9.12
CA GLU A 64 6.36 -15.14 8.98
C GLU A 64 6.58 -13.67 9.38
N GLY A 65 5.81 -12.75 8.81
CA GLY A 65 5.94 -11.30 9.05
C GLY A 65 5.65 -10.87 10.49
N LEU A 66 4.78 -11.60 11.19
CA LEU A 66 4.40 -11.31 12.57
C LEU A 66 5.20 -12.09 13.63
N ALA A 67 6.05 -13.04 13.21
CA ALA A 67 6.86 -13.85 14.12
C ALA A 67 7.80 -13.00 14.98
N THR A 68 8.25 -11.85 14.47
CA THR A 68 9.11 -10.92 15.20
C THR A 68 8.26 -9.80 15.80
N PRO A 69 8.40 -9.48 17.10
CA PRO A 69 7.75 -8.32 17.70
C PRO A 69 8.09 -7.03 16.96
N PHE A 70 7.13 -6.11 16.88
CA PHE A 70 7.39 -4.79 16.31
C PHE A 70 8.37 -4.01 17.21
N LYS A 71 9.45 -3.50 16.61
CA LYS A 71 10.49 -2.73 17.32
C LYS A 71 10.60 -1.28 16.84
N GLY A 72 9.85 -0.90 15.82
CA GLY A 72 9.99 0.39 15.17
C GLY A 72 11.16 0.43 14.17
N ILE A 73 11.45 1.62 13.65
CA ILE A 73 12.56 1.84 12.71
C ILE A 73 13.85 2.07 13.49
N THR A 74 14.84 1.18 13.27
CA THR A 74 16.15 1.26 13.90
C THR A 74 17.23 0.82 12.91
N THR A 75 18.47 1.27 13.11
CA THR A 75 19.58 0.87 12.24
C THR A 75 20.16 -0.50 12.57
N ASN A 76 20.01 -0.96 13.82
CA ASN A 76 20.59 -2.20 14.35
C ASN A 76 19.56 -3.07 15.09
N GLY A 77 18.28 -2.70 15.04
CA GLY A 77 17.21 -3.37 15.78
C GLY A 77 16.96 -2.85 17.19
N ASP A 78 17.74 -1.87 17.67
CA ASP A 78 17.54 -1.24 18.99
C ASP A 78 16.66 -0.01 18.86
N VAL A 79 15.68 0.14 19.75
CA VAL A 79 14.84 1.34 19.82
C VAL A 79 15.66 2.51 20.37
N VAL A 80 15.74 3.61 19.62
CA VAL A 80 16.39 4.84 20.06
C VAL A 80 15.34 5.74 20.72
N PRO A 81 15.38 5.94 22.06
CA PRO A 81 14.42 6.79 22.75
C PRO A 81 14.51 8.24 22.27
N GLY A 82 13.36 8.89 22.07
CA GLY A 82 13.29 10.30 21.71
C GLY A 82 13.71 10.63 20.27
N LEU A 83 13.94 9.62 19.42
CA LEU A 83 14.32 9.85 18.01
C LEU A 83 13.22 10.61 17.24
N PHE A 84 11.96 10.29 17.52
CA PHE A 84 10.79 10.98 16.97
C PHE A 84 9.92 11.44 18.14
N GLU A 85 9.97 12.71 18.44
CA GLU A 85 9.11 13.29 19.46
C GLU A 85 7.71 13.53 18.87
N ILE A 86 6.71 13.21 19.68
CA ILE A 86 5.33 13.60 19.38
C ILE A 86 5.22 15.11 19.63
N ARG A 87 5.04 15.89 18.57
CA ARG A 87 4.94 17.35 18.62
C ARG A 87 3.74 17.84 17.84
N PRO A 88 3.07 18.91 18.26
CA PRO A 88 2.10 19.58 17.44
C PRO A 88 2.69 19.92 16.06
N SER A 89 2.04 19.43 15.01
CA SER A 89 2.48 19.65 13.62
C SER A 89 1.85 20.88 12.97
N GLY A 90 0.81 21.44 13.61
CA GLY A 90 -0.02 22.51 13.06
C GLY A 90 -0.89 22.06 11.89
N VAL A 91 -0.98 20.75 11.63
CA VAL A 91 -1.88 20.20 10.61
C VAL A 91 -3.30 20.17 11.16
N ALA A 92 -4.25 20.71 10.40
CA ALA A 92 -5.66 20.61 10.75
C ALA A 92 -6.16 19.18 10.50
N THR A 93 -6.34 18.40 11.57
CA THR A 93 -6.85 17.02 11.49
C THR A 93 -8.39 16.93 11.57
N GLU A 94 -9.08 18.03 11.89
CA GLU A 94 -10.54 18.08 11.94
C GLU A 94 -11.21 17.68 10.60
N PRO A 95 -10.78 18.13 9.42
CA PRO A 95 -11.36 17.68 8.16
C PRO A 95 -11.27 16.16 7.96
N VAL A 96 -10.15 15.56 8.35
CA VAL A 96 -9.94 14.11 8.26
C VAL A 96 -10.86 13.37 9.22
N ARG A 97 -10.98 13.85 10.47
CA ARG A 97 -11.90 13.30 11.47
C ARG A 97 -13.35 13.34 11.00
N ASN A 98 -13.82 14.50 10.54
CA ASN A 98 -15.20 14.66 10.07
C ASN A 98 -15.50 13.76 8.86
N ALA A 99 -14.54 13.59 7.95
CA ALA A 99 -14.67 12.70 6.80
C ALA A 99 -14.69 11.22 7.23
N ALA A 100 -13.88 10.84 8.21
CA ALA A 100 -13.89 9.48 8.77
C ALA A 100 -15.22 9.18 9.49
N GLU A 101 -15.74 10.10 10.27
CA GLU A 101 -17.06 9.98 10.92
C GLU A 101 -18.18 9.83 9.88
N ALA A 102 -18.16 10.61 8.81
CA ALA A 102 -19.12 10.52 7.71
C ALA A 102 -19.04 9.17 6.99
N PHE A 103 -17.81 8.67 6.74
CA PHE A 103 -17.60 7.35 6.15
C PHE A 103 -18.15 6.24 7.07
N ILE A 104 -17.81 6.25 8.35
CA ILE A 104 -18.30 5.28 9.33
C ILE A 104 -19.83 5.29 9.39
N ALA A 105 -20.44 6.47 9.42
CA ALA A 105 -21.89 6.63 9.47
C ALA A 105 -22.61 6.11 8.21
N SER A 106 -21.92 6.02 7.08
CA SER A 106 -22.46 5.48 5.82
C SER A 106 -22.52 3.95 5.78
N LEU A 107 -21.76 3.26 6.65
CA LEU A 107 -21.61 1.82 6.63
C LEU A 107 -22.80 1.10 7.29
N THR A 108 -23.18 -0.04 6.75
CA THR A 108 -24.13 -0.95 7.38
C THR A 108 -23.51 -1.60 8.63
N PRO A 109 -24.31 -2.11 9.58
CA PRO A 109 -23.79 -2.82 10.77
C PRO A 109 -22.85 -3.97 10.43
N VAL A 110 -23.11 -4.71 9.35
CA VAL A 110 -22.24 -5.81 8.88
C VAL A 110 -20.89 -5.29 8.38
N GLN A 111 -20.90 -4.20 7.62
CA GLN A 111 -19.67 -3.57 7.14
C GLN A 111 -18.87 -2.98 8.32
N LEU A 112 -19.54 -2.31 9.26
CA LEU A 112 -18.90 -1.76 10.46
C LEU A 112 -18.16 -2.82 11.27
N ALA A 113 -18.78 -3.97 11.51
CA ALA A 113 -18.23 -5.03 12.35
C ALA A 113 -16.87 -5.56 11.85
N ARG A 114 -16.59 -5.45 10.55
CA ARG A 114 -15.32 -5.89 9.95
C ARG A 114 -14.39 -4.75 9.54
N THR A 115 -14.81 -3.50 9.75
CA THR A 115 -14.06 -2.30 9.35
C THR A 115 -13.38 -1.63 10.53
N ILE A 116 -13.98 -1.72 11.73
CA ILE A 116 -13.50 -1.04 12.94
C ILE A 116 -12.64 -2.00 13.77
N TYR A 117 -11.42 -1.56 14.09
CA TYR A 117 -10.43 -2.28 14.89
C TYR A 117 -10.01 -1.46 16.12
N PRO A 118 -9.52 -2.08 17.18
CA PRO A 118 -8.78 -1.37 18.24
C PRO A 118 -7.62 -0.56 17.66
N VAL A 119 -7.27 0.56 18.29
CA VAL A 119 -6.21 1.45 17.77
C VAL A 119 -4.82 0.79 17.75
N ASP A 120 -4.61 -0.19 18.62
CA ASP A 120 -3.36 -0.95 18.76
C ASP A 120 -3.45 -2.37 18.15
N ASP A 121 -4.45 -2.62 17.30
CA ASP A 121 -4.65 -3.92 16.67
C ASP A 121 -3.46 -4.31 15.79
N ILE A 122 -3.14 -5.61 15.80
CA ILE A 122 -2.09 -6.19 14.97
C ILE A 122 -2.37 -6.04 13.47
N GLU A 123 -3.61 -5.77 13.10
CA GLU A 123 -4.05 -5.59 11.72
C GLU A 123 -3.31 -4.42 11.02
N TRP A 124 -2.77 -3.43 11.75
CA TRP A 124 -1.86 -2.43 11.20
C TRP A 124 -0.64 -3.03 10.49
N ARG A 125 -0.16 -4.19 10.94
CA ARG A 125 1.03 -4.87 10.40
C ARG A 125 0.70 -5.88 9.31
N LYS A 126 -0.55 -6.23 9.16
CA LYS A 126 -1.04 -7.17 8.16
C LYS A 126 -1.37 -6.42 6.87
N TRP A 127 -0.39 -6.27 6.00
CA TRP A 127 -0.58 -5.68 4.68
C TRP A 127 0.44 -6.23 3.67
N MET A 128 0.05 -6.25 2.41
CA MET A 128 0.87 -6.72 1.31
C MET A 128 0.44 -6.05 0.00
N ASN A 129 1.41 -5.73 -0.88
CA ASN A 129 1.12 -5.05 -2.14
C ASN A 129 0.62 -5.98 -3.25
N GLN A 130 0.79 -7.30 -3.12
CA GLN A 130 0.36 -8.27 -4.14
C GLN A 130 -1.16 -8.47 -4.15
N HIS A 131 -1.69 -8.82 -5.33
CA HIS A 131 -3.13 -9.02 -5.55
C HIS A 131 -3.71 -10.21 -4.77
N PHE A 132 -2.94 -11.28 -4.58
CA PHE A 132 -3.39 -12.51 -3.94
C PHE A 132 -3.64 -12.38 -2.42
N TYR A 133 -3.17 -11.31 -1.80
CA TYR A 133 -3.30 -11.16 -0.35
C TYR A 133 -4.77 -10.96 0.05
N VAL A 134 -5.22 -11.77 1.02
CA VAL A 134 -6.59 -11.71 1.54
C VAL A 134 -6.70 -10.59 2.56
N ARG A 135 -7.40 -9.54 2.19
CA ARG A 135 -7.52 -8.31 2.95
C ARG A 135 -8.76 -8.28 3.82
N GLN A 136 -8.69 -7.52 4.90
CA GLN A 136 -9.77 -7.27 5.83
C GLN A 136 -10.36 -5.85 5.61
N GLY A 137 -11.47 -5.54 6.31
CA GLY A 137 -12.17 -4.27 6.19
C GLY A 137 -13.29 -4.31 5.15
N VAL A 138 -13.86 -3.15 4.86
CA VAL A 138 -14.89 -3.01 3.83
C VAL A 138 -14.26 -2.80 2.45
N CYS A 139 -14.65 -3.64 1.50
CA CYS A 139 -14.18 -3.58 0.13
C CYS A 139 -14.98 -2.53 -0.68
N PHE A 140 -14.30 -1.73 -1.52
CA PHE A 140 -15.00 -0.80 -2.41
C PHE A 140 -15.97 -1.51 -3.37
N ALA A 141 -15.70 -2.76 -3.74
CA ALA A 141 -16.60 -3.53 -4.62
C ALA A 141 -17.99 -3.75 -4.02
N GLU A 142 -18.10 -3.82 -2.69
CA GLU A 142 -19.36 -4.04 -1.97
C GLU A 142 -20.04 -2.75 -1.49
N MET A 143 -19.39 -1.59 -1.69
CA MET A 143 -19.93 -0.29 -1.32
C MET A 143 -20.96 0.20 -2.34
N THR A 144 -21.98 0.87 -1.85
CA THR A 144 -22.82 1.74 -2.68
C THR A 144 -22.01 2.93 -3.19
N ASP A 145 -22.51 3.64 -4.21
CA ASP A 145 -21.84 4.84 -4.72
C ASP A 145 -21.72 5.93 -3.66
N ALA A 146 -22.72 6.08 -2.78
CA ALA A 146 -22.67 7.01 -1.67
C ALA A 146 -21.57 6.64 -0.64
N GLN A 147 -21.41 5.36 -0.36
CA GLN A 147 -20.34 4.86 0.53
C GLN A 147 -18.95 5.03 -0.10
N ARG A 148 -18.81 4.76 -1.41
CA ARG A 148 -17.57 5.02 -2.15
C ARG A 148 -17.20 6.49 -2.11
N GLU A 149 -18.18 7.38 -2.31
CA GLU A 149 -17.95 8.83 -2.24
C GLU A 149 -17.53 9.30 -0.85
N ALA A 150 -18.12 8.75 0.21
CA ALA A 150 -17.68 8.99 1.58
C ALA A 150 -16.24 8.48 1.84
N ALA A 151 -15.89 7.30 1.34
CA ALA A 151 -14.54 6.76 1.39
C ALA A 151 -13.53 7.66 0.64
N PHE A 152 -13.88 8.13 -0.55
CA PHE A 152 -13.07 9.10 -1.29
C PHE A 152 -13.00 10.45 -0.58
N GLY A 153 -14.05 10.85 0.16
CA GLY A 153 -14.06 12.02 1.03
C GLY A 153 -12.97 11.92 2.11
N LEU A 154 -12.86 10.75 2.76
CA LEU A 154 -11.79 10.47 3.73
C LEU A 154 -10.41 10.56 3.09
N MET A 155 -10.23 9.93 1.94
CA MET A 155 -8.95 9.97 1.22
C MET A 155 -8.57 11.40 0.79
N ARG A 156 -9.52 12.19 0.27
CA ARG A 156 -9.29 13.60 -0.11
C ARG A 156 -8.95 14.49 1.09
N ALA A 157 -9.56 14.26 2.22
CA ALA A 157 -9.26 15.01 3.44
C ALA A 157 -7.87 14.68 4.01
N SER A 158 -7.35 13.48 3.72
CA SER A 158 -6.11 12.96 4.28
C SER A 158 -4.90 13.17 3.37
N LEU A 159 -5.10 13.22 2.06
CA LEU A 159 -4.03 13.21 1.07
C LEU A 159 -3.95 14.55 0.34
N SER A 160 -2.77 14.86 -0.22
CA SER A 160 -2.69 15.95 -1.19
C SER A 160 -3.52 15.62 -2.43
N ALA A 161 -3.91 16.64 -3.21
CA ALA A 161 -4.67 16.44 -4.44
C ALA A 161 -3.96 15.46 -5.40
N LYS A 162 -2.62 15.58 -5.53
CA LYS A 162 -1.81 14.66 -6.34
C LYS A 162 -1.77 13.25 -5.75
N GLY A 163 -1.66 13.12 -4.43
CA GLY A 163 -1.66 11.81 -3.76
C GLY A 163 -2.99 11.09 -3.92
N PHE A 164 -4.11 11.81 -3.78
CA PHE A 164 -5.43 11.27 -4.04
C PHE A 164 -5.61 10.84 -5.50
N GLU A 165 -5.22 11.69 -6.45
CA GLU A 165 -5.29 11.39 -7.88
C GLU A 165 -4.43 10.18 -8.25
N LEU A 166 -3.19 10.11 -7.74
CA LEU A 166 -2.32 8.96 -7.95
C LEU A 166 -2.95 7.67 -7.42
N THR A 167 -3.47 7.69 -6.19
CA THR A 167 -4.12 6.51 -5.60
C THR A 167 -5.32 6.06 -6.43
N ARG A 168 -6.17 7.01 -6.88
CA ARG A 168 -7.30 6.70 -7.76
C ARG A 168 -6.85 6.12 -9.10
N ASN A 169 -5.76 6.61 -9.66
CA ASN A 169 -5.25 6.14 -10.94
C ASN A 169 -4.59 4.75 -10.81
N ILE A 170 -3.97 4.43 -9.68
CA ILE A 170 -3.52 3.06 -9.37
C ILE A 170 -4.72 2.09 -9.36
N MET A 171 -5.82 2.45 -8.66
CA MET A 171 -7.04 1.64 -8.66
C MET A 171 -7.60 1.42 -10.08
N ARG A 172 -7.62 2.46 -10.93
CA ARG A 172 -8.07 2.38 -12.33
C ARG A 172 -7.16 1.51 -13.19
N LEU A 173 -5.85 1.57 -12.98
CA LEU A 173 -4.89 0.72 -13.71
C LEU A 173 -4.96 -0.74 -13.27
N ASN A 174 -5.40 -1.01 -12.03
CA ASN A 174 -5.71 -2.38 -11.60
C ASN A 174 -6.93 -2.97 -12.36
N GLU A 175 -7.88 -2.14 -12.82
CA GLU A 175 -8.91 -2.57 -13.76
C GLU A 175 -8.30 -2.92 -15.13
N THR A 176 -7.38 -2.11 -15.61
CA THR A 176 -6.65 -2.41 -16.85
C THR A 176 -5.89 -3.73 -16.75
N LEU A 177 -5.28 -4.01 -15.59
CA LEU A 177 -4.63 -5.30 -15.35
C LEU A 177 -5.63 -6.45 -15.38
N ALA A 178 -6.81 -6.28 -14.77
CA ALA A 178 -7.88 -7.26 -14.80
C ALA A 178 -8.35 -7.58 -16.22
N GLU A 179 -8.50 -6.55 -17.06
CA GLU A 179 -8.84 -6.70 -18.49
C GLU A 179 -7.74 -7.42 -19.28
N LEU A 180 -6.47 -7.10 -19.03
CA LEU A 180 -5.32 -7.72 -19.71
C LEU A 180 -5.06 -9.16 -19.29
N ALA A 181 -5.31 -9.47 -18.02
CA ALA A 181 -5.15 -10.81 -17.46
C ALA A 181 -6.40 -11.70 -17.63
N GLU A 182 -7.51 -11.12 -18.11
CA GLU A 182 -8.83 -11.78 -18.18
C GLU A 182 -9.27 -12.32 -16.80
N ASP A 183 -8.88 -11.61 -15.72
CA ASP A 183 -9.19 -11.99 -14.32
C ASP A 183 -9.92 -10.86 -13.59
N GLN A 184 -11.25 -10.89 -13.62
CA GLN A 184 -12.13 -9.97 -12.86
C GLN A 184 -12.43 -10.47 -11.43
N THR A 185 -11.90 -11.62 -11.06
CA THR A 185 -12.17 -12.21 -9.74
C THR A 185 -11.21 -11.66 -8.69
N PHE A 186 -9.93 -11.56 -9.04
CA PHE A 186 -8.87 -11.18 -8.11
C PHE A 186 -8.20 -9.83 -8.43
N LEU A 187 -8.53 -9.24 -9.58
CA LEU A 187 -8.07 -7.94 -10.05
C LEU A 187 -9.25 -7.03 -10.38
N GLY A 188 -9.08 -5.71 -10.23
CA GLY A 188 -10.13 -4.75 -10.59
C GLY A 188 -10.04 -3.44 -9.83
N GLU A 189 -10.68 -2.39 -10.37
CA GLU A 189 -10.68 -1.03 -9.81
C GLU A 189 -11.15 -0.97 -8.37
N TRP A 190 -12.08 -1.87 -7.99
CA TRP A 190 -12.79 -1.80 -6.72
C TRP A 190 -12.30 -2.82 -5.69
N LEU A 191 -11.26 -3.60 -5.97
CA LEU A 191 -10.69 -4.56 -5.01
C LEU A 191 -9.67 -3.89 -4.08
N TYR A 192 -10.13 -2.83 -3.43
CA TYR A 192 -9.43 -2.08 -2.40
C TYR A 192 -10.27 -2.05 -1.13
N TYR A 193 -9.61 -2.01 0.02
CA TYR A 193 -10.24 -2.19 1.32
C TYR A 193 -9.91 -1.02 2.24
N ILE A 194 -10.87 -0.62 3.07
CA ILE A 194 -10.65 0.39 4.10
C ILE A 194 -10.89 -0.25 5.48
N GLN A 195 -9.99 0.07 6.40
CA GLN A 195 -10.08 -0.24 7.81
C GLN A 195 -9.95 1.07 8.62
N ILE A 196 -10.64 1.12 9.76
CA ILE A 196 -10.56 2.21 10.73
C ILE A 196 -10.03 1.62 12.04
N PHE A 197 -9.08 2.30 12.66
CA PHE A 197 -8.46 1.89 13.92
C PHE A 197 -8.74 2.93 14.99
N GLY A 198 -9.34 2.50 16.10
CA GLY A 198 -9.85 3.39 17.12
C GLY A 198 -11.13 4.11 16.69
N ARG A 199 -11.39 5.24 17.31
CA ARG A 199 -12.50 6.13 16.97
C ARG A 199 -11.97 7.49 16.57
N PRO A 200 -12.47 8.10 15.47
CA PRO A 200 -12.07 9.45 15.11
C PRO A 200 -12.24 10.39 16.32
N SER A 201 -11.16 11.04 16.72
CA SER A 201 -11.09 11.88 17.93
C SER A 201 -10.21 13.10 17.70
N ALA A 202 -10.47 14.16 18.43
CA ALA A 202 -9.63 15.35 18.44
C ALA A 202 -8.38 15.18 19.33
N THR A 203 -8.38 14.21 20.24
CA THR A 203 -7.34 14.05 21.28
C THR A 203 -6.80 12.64 21.36
N ASP A 204 -7.65 11.63 21.15
CA ASP A 204 -7.25 10.23 21.29
C ASP A 204 -6.65 9.70 19.98
N PRO A 205 -5.74 8.70 20.07
CA PRO A 205 -5.15 8.10 18.88
C PRO A 205 -6.20 7.31 18.07
N TRP A 206 -6.16 7.48 16.78
CA TRP A 206 -6.97 6.74 15.81
C TRP A 206 -6.30 6.76 14.43
N GLY A 207 -6.89 6.08 13.47
CA GLY A 207 -6.40 6.16 12.10
C GLY A 207 -7.20 5.31 11.14
N TRP A 208 -6.69 5.21 9.92
CA TRP A 208 -7.30 4.41 8.87
C TRP A 208 -6.23 3.81 7.95
N LYS A 209 -6.59 2.73 7.30
CA LYS A 209 -5.74 2.06 6.30
C LYS A 209 -6.53 1.89 5.01
N LEU A 210 -5.90 2.23 3.87
CA LEU A 210 -6.31 1.74 2.56
C LEU A 210 -5.36 0.63 2.16
N GLU A 211 -5.89 -0.46 1.65
CA GLU A 211 -5.09 -1.57 1.18
C GLU A 211 -5.67 -2.21 -0.07
N GLY A 212 -4.82 -2.39 -1.07
CA GLY A 212 -5.13 -3.08 -2.30
C GLY A 212 -3.88 -3.39 -3.11
N HIS A 213 -4.06 -3.95 -4.30
CA HIS A 213 -2.94 -4.21 -5.20
C HIS A 213 -2.22 -2.89 -5.54
N HIS A 214 -0.92 -2.83 -5.21
CA HIS A 214 -0.02 -1.70 -5.44
C HIS A 214 -0.38 -0.37 -4.74
N ALA A 215 -1.36 -0.32 -3.82
CA ALA A 215 -1.62 0.86 -3.01
C ALA A 215 -1.92 0.49 -1.57
N ILE A 216 -1.02 0.87 -0.66
CA ILE A 216 -1.16 0.73 0.79
C ILE A 216 -0.90 2.09 1.43
N ILE A 217 -1.85 2.58 2.20
CA ILE A 217 -1.76 3.82 2.96
C ILE A 217 -2.13 3.52 4.40
N ASN A 218 -1.18 3.67 5.31
CA ASN A 218 -1.43 3.68 6.74
C ASN A 218 -1.43 5.14 7.20
N TYR A 219 -2.53 5.60 7.75
CA TYR A 219 -2.74 6.99 8.16
C TYR A 219 -3.14 7.05 9.63
N PHE A 220 -2.21 7.43 10.48
CA PHE A 220 -2.40 7.53 11.93
C PHE A 220 -2.53 8.99 12.35
N VAL A 221 -3.45 9.28 13.28
CA VAL A 221 -3.74 10.61 13.80
C VAL A 221 -3.65 10.59 15.32
N LEU A 222 -2.97 11.58 15.88
CA LEU A 222 -2.95 11.86 17.31
C LEU A 222 -3.02 13.38 17.53
N GLY A 223 -4.18 13.88 17.94
CA GLY A 223 -4.42 15.33 18.04
C GLY A 223 -4.22 16.02 16.67
N ASP A 224 -3.27 16.94 16.59
CA ASP A 224 -2.87 17.65 15.37
C ASP A 224 -1.67 17.01 14.64
N GLN A 225 -1.32 15.79 15.01
CA GLN A 225 -0.20 15.05 14.41
C GLN A 225 -0.69 13.95 13.48
N VAL A 226 0.03 13.78 12.39
CA VAL A 226 -0.23 12.73 11.40
C VAL A 226 1.06 11.95 11.13
N VAL A 227 0.94 10.62 11.11
CA VAL A 227 1.98 9.72 10.63
C VAL A 227 1.40 8.88 9.50
N MET A 228 2.02 8.95 8.32
CA MET A 228 1.60 8.20 7.14
C MET A 228 2.70 7.22 6.73
N THR A 229 2.88 6.17 7.53
CA THR A 229 3.89 5.11 7.29
C THR A 229 3.48 3.81 7.98
N PRO A 230 3.78 2.65 7.38
CA PRO A 230 4.34 2.48 6.03
C PRO A 230 3.37 2.92 4.93
N LEU A 231 3.94 3.40 3.83
CA LEU A 231 3.23 3.78 2.61
C LEU A 231 3.84 3.01 1.44
N PHE A 232 3.01 2.39 0.62
CA PHE A 232 3.44 1.80 -0.64
C PHE A 232 2.52 2.28 -1.77
N VAL A 233 3.11 2.79 -2.84
CA VAL A 233 2.42 3.16 -4.07
C VAL A 233 3.20 2.66 -5.27
N GLY A 234 2.54 1.92 -6.12
CA GLY A 234 3.07 1.36 -7.35
C GLY A 234 1.96 1.18 -8.39
N SER A 235 2.27 0.58 -9.51
CA SER A 235 1.24 0.21 -10.50
C SER A 235 1.73 -0.86 -11.45
N GLU A 236 0.85 -1.75 -11.80
CA GLU A 236 1.00 -2.74 -12.85
C GLU A 236 -0.34 -2.86 -13.60
N PRO A 237 -0.36 -2.43 -14.89
CA PRO A 237 0.65 -1.67 -15.61
C PRO A 237 0.76 -0.21 -15.14
N VAL A 238 1.79 0.52 -15.57
CA VAL A 238 1.90 1.98 -15.35
C VAL A 238 1.17 2.79 -16.43
N LYS A 239 0.76 2.12 -17.52
CA LYS A 239 0.04 2.69 -18.66
C LYS A 239 -1.04 1.73 -19.15
N ALA A 240 -2.24 2.25 -19.38
CA ALA A 240 -3.33 1.51 -19.97
C ALA A 240 -3.20 1.51 -21.51
N PRO A 241 -2.81 0.39 -22.14
CA PRO A 241 -2.69 0.32 -23.60
C PRO A 241 -4.04 0.20 -24.29
N SER A 242 -5.07 -0.30 -23.59
CA SER A 242 -6.41 -0.60 -24.08
C SER A 242 -7.44 -0.50 -22.96
N GLY A 243 -8.69 -0.90 -23.24
CA GLY A 243 -9.76 -1.04 -22.26
C GLY A 243 -10.36 0.26 -21.74
N LYS A 244 -11.05 0.16 -20.62
CA LYS A 244 -11.83 1.23 -19.99
C LYS A 244 -11.01 2.51 -19.75
N TYR A 245 -9.76 2.37 -19.36
CA TYR A 245 -8.86 3.48 -19.01
C TYR A 245 -7.75 3.72 -20.02
N LYS A 246 -7.94 3.31 -21.28
CA LYS A 246 -6.95 3.51 -22.35
C LYS A 246 -6.36 4.92 -22.37
N GLY A 247 -5.04 5.00 -22.33
CA GLY A 247 -4.28 6.25 -22.34
C GLY A 247 -3.94 6.80 -20.96
N LEU A 248 -4.52 6.25 -19.87
CA LEU A 248 -4.09 6.59 -18.52
C LEU A 248 -2.65 6.14 -18.30
N GLU A 249 -1.81 7.03 -17.76
CA GLU A 249 -0.39 6.78 -17.51
C GLU A 249 0.02 7.49 -16.21
N ILE A 250 0.78 6.79 -15.34
CA ILE A 250 1.24 7.29 -14.05
C ILE A 250 2.70 6.91 -13.80
N LEU A 251 3.33 7.49 -12.78
CA LEU A 251 4.70 7.18 -12.33
C LEU A 251 5.77 7.36 -13.43
N GLN A 252 5.55 8.28 -14.37
CA GLN A 252 6.45 8.48 -15.52
C GLN A 252 7.84 8.99 -15.13
N ARG A 253 7.96 9.69 -14.00
CA ARG A 253 9.23 10.28 -13.55
C ARG A 253 10.09 9.28 -12.79
N GLU A 254 9.52 8.19 -12.36
CA GLU A 254 10.15 7.12 -11.59
C GLU A 254 10.66 5.97 -12.48
N GLN A 255 10.45 6.08 -13.79
CA GLN A 255 10.94 5.19 -14.83
C GLN A 255 12.17 5.82 -15.53
#